data_355883c0c2e5d1d5f9f951110967a0b1
#
_entry.id   355883c0c2e5d1d5f9f951110967a0b1
#
_cell.length_a   1.000
_cell.length_b   1.000
_cell.length_c   1.000
_cell.angle_alpha   90.00
_cell.angle_beta   90.00
_cell.angle_gamma   90.00
#
_symmetry.space_group_name_H-M   'P 1'
#
loop_
_entity.id
_entity.type
_entity.pdbx_description
1 polymer ?
#
loop_
_entity_poly.entity_id
_entity_poly.type
_entity_poly.pdbx_seq_one_letter_code
_entity_poly.pdbx_strand_id
1 'polypeptide(L)'
;MVLTDKQRHDLHQAMLDYLVGMGERFAAAAAAFENEADISKSSDGKHAGLLEKKWTSVIRLQRKVMELETKLAQFEENAKVGGVLSRRDMLGARQRTEFLPRAPAKLSLTGHRSPITCVLFHPVFSVLVSGSEDASVKVWDFETGEYERTLKGHTNPVQALAFNVPGSLLASTSTDLSIKIWDFSSDGDYECLRTLRGHDHNVCGIVFGPDLASDRLYSCSRDNTIKVWELSTGYCVNTLNTGHTDWVRDVAVSHDGLYLASCGNDRSILFWDLPHMRILQSIREHEHVVESVVFAKAGQEQVIEKIYAKKLAATGHFSPANGSSFAEVNNRVTDSTAGEPSGVAVVSKPTIRRMKILLSGSRDRTVRLWEAFTGTQLIVFASHENWVREVRFHPSGKYALSAGEDKTIRVFDIESGRCVRTLDEAHSHFVTCLDVHPSLPLIVSGGIDKIINVWECI
;
A
#
# COMPACT_ATOMS: atom_id res chain seq x y z
N MET A 1 27.50 -0.47 -16.34
CA MET A 1 27.44 -0.13 -14.90
C MET A 1 28.79 -0.43 -14.28
N VAL A 2 29.40 0.54 -13.59
CA VAL A 2 30.65 0.33 -12.88
C VAL A 2 30.28 0.15 -11.41
N LEU A 3 30.72 -0.96 -10.81
CA LEU A 3 30.49 -1.24 -9.39
C LEU A 3 31.18 -0.17 -8.53
N THR A 4 30.55 0.27 -7.46
CA THR A 4 31.18 1.09 -6.43
C THR A 4 32.27 0.29 -5.70
N ASP A 5 33.23 0.98 -5.10
CA ASP A 5 34.32 0.29 -4.40
C ASP A 5 33.82 -0.59 -3.27
N LYS A 6 32.77 -0.17 -2.55
CA LYS A 6 32.10 -1.00 -1.52
C LYS A 6 31.48 -2.26 -2.14
N GLN A 7 30.73 -2.12 -3.24
CA GLN A 7 30.11 -3.27 -3.93
C GLN A 7 31.14 -4.25 -4.49
N ARG A 8 32.28 -3.74 -4.95
CA ARG A 8 33.41 -4.57 -5.40
C ARG A 8 34.03 -5.34 -4.24
N HIS A 9 34.24 -4.67 -3.11
CA HIS A 9 34.76 -5.29 -1.89
C HIS A 9 33.84 -6.40 -1.38
N ASP A 10 32.51 -6.14 -1.28
CA ASP A 10 31.51 -7.11 -0.83
C ASP A 10 31.42 -8.32 -1.78
N LEU A 11 31.54 -8.10 -3.09
CA LEU A 11 31.60 -9.15 -4.09
C LEU A 11 32.84 -10.04 -3.91
N HIS A 12 34.02 -9.44 -3.76
CA HIS A 12 35.26 -10.19 -3.54
C HIS A 12 35.21 -10.97 -2.23
N GLN A 13 34.63 -10.41 -1.16
CA GLN A 13 34.45 -11.11 0.11
C GLN A 13 33.51 -12.31 -0.05
N ALA A 14 32.40 -12.17 -0.76
CA ALA A 14 31.46 -13.26 -1.03
C ALA A 14 32.08 -14.36 -1.91
N MET A 15 32.94 -13.99 -2.86
CA MET A 15 33.69 -14.96 -3.68
C MET A 15 34.70 -15.74 -2.84
N LEU A 16 35.42 -15.09 -1.93
CA LEU A 16 36.37 -15.73 -1.04
C LEU A 16 35.66 -16.72 -0.11
N ASP A 17 34.54 -16.30 0.53
CA ASP A 17 33.75 -17.15 1.40
C ASP A 17 33.16 -18.38 0.65
N TYR A 18 32.74 -18.19 -0.61
CA TYR A 18 32.28 -19.28 -1.46
C TYR A 18 33.38 -20.28 -1.75
N LEU A 19 34.58 -19.83 -2.16
CA LEU A 19 35.72 -20.68 -2.44
C LEU A 19 36.18 -21.47 -1.20
N VAL A 20 36.15 -20.84 -0.02
CA VAL A 20 36.45 -21.49 1.25
C VAL A 20 35.38 -22.53 1.62
N GLY A 21 34.11 -22.24 1.37
CA GLY A 21 32.99 -23.15 1.64
C GLY A 21 33.00 -24.40 0.79
N MET A 22 33.59 -24.35 -0.43
CA MET A 22 33.73 -25.50 -1.35
C MET A 22 34.76 -26.54 -0.91
N GLY A 23 35.52 -26.29 0.16
CA GLY A 23 36.41 -27.23 0.81
C GLY A 23 37.81 -27.31 0.19
N GLU A 24 38.58 -28.37 0.56
CA GLU A 24 40.00 -28.48 0.28
C GLU A 24 40.40 -28.39 -1.19
N ARG A 25 39.50 -28.75 -2.11
CA ARG A 25 39.79 -28.70 -3.57
C ARG A 25 40.03 -27.29 -4.09
N PHE A 26 39.48 -26.28 -3.40
CA PHE A 26 39.60 -24.87 -3.80
C PHE A 26 40.47 -24.04 -2.85
N ALA A 27 41.10 -24.66 -1.86
CA ALA A 27 41.91 -23.98 -0.86
C ALA A 27 43.07 -23.17 -1.49
N ALA A 28 43.73 -23.72 -2.52
CA ALA A 28 44.79 -23.03 -3.25
C ALA A 28 44.27 -21.83 -4.04
N ALA A 29 43.09 -21.93 -4.63
CA ALA A 29 42.43 -20.85 -5.35
C ALA A 29 41.95 -19.76 -4.39
N ALA A 30 41.42 -20.12 -3.24
CA ALA A 30 41.02 -19.19 -2.19
C ALA A 30 42.23 -18.39 -1.65
N ALA A 31 43.37 -19.05 -1.38
CA ALA A 31 44.58 -18.41 -0.92
C ALA A 31 45.19 -17.46 -1.99
N ALA A 32 45.15 -17.83 -3.27
CA ALA A 32 45.59 -16.97 -4.35
C ALA A 32 44.69 -15.73 -4.48
N PHE A 33 43.38 -15.91 -4.39
CA PHE A 33 42.40 -14.83 -4.46
C PHE A 33 42.49 -13.87 -3.26
N GLU A 34 42.74 -14.41 -2.05
CA GLU A 34 42.96 -13.62 -0.83
C GLU A 34 44.15 -12.68 -0.98
N ASN A 35 45.27 -13.18 -1.58
CA ASN A 35 46.47 -12.40 -1.81
C ASN A 35 46.33 -11.33 -2.91
N GLU A 36 45.63 -11.67 -4.02
CA GLU A 36 45.46 -10.73 -5.16
C GLU A 36 44.41 -9.66 -4.86
N ALA A 37 43.34 -10.00 -4.14
CA ALA A 37 42.26 -9.09 -3.82
C ALA A 37 42.53 -8.22 -2.59
N ASP A 38 43.64 -8.45 -1.87
CA ASP A 38 44.03 -7.77 -0.63
C ASP A 38 42.92 -7.79 0.46
N ILE A 39 42.26 -8.94 0.59
CA ILE A 39 41.11 -9.14 1.48
C ILE A 39 41.43 -10.28 2.44
N SER A 40 41.25 -10.03 3.74
CA SER A 40 41.39 -11.06 4.76
C SER A 40 40.08 -11.78 5.02
N LYS A 41 40.18 -13.07 5.38
CA LYS A 41 39.07 -13.93 5.75
C LYS A 41 38.25 -13.30 6.86
N SER A 42 36.98 -12.98 6.64
CA SER A 42 36.12 -12.42 7.66
C SER A 42 35.71 -13.50 8.68
N SER A 43 35.87 -13.22 9.96
CA SER A 43 35.44 -14.12 11.03
C SER A 43 33.93 -14.10 11.27
N ASP A 44 33.18 -13.18 10.64
CA ASP A 44 31.80 -12.90 11.00
C ASP A 44 30.75 -13.73 10.23
N GLY A 45 31.15 -14.51 9.21
CA GLY A 45 30.23 -15.34 8.43
C GLY A 45 29.09 -14.60 7.71
N LYS A 46 29.14 -13.26 7.67
CA LYS A 46 28.08 -12.40 7.10
C LYS A 46 27.85 -12.62 5.61
N HIS A 47 28.88 -13.01 4.89
CA HIS A 47 28.86 -13.21 3.44
C HIS A 47 28.73 -14.69 3.04
N ALA A 48 28.64 -15.61 4.01
CA ALA A 48 28.49 -17.03 3.73
C ALA A 48 27.18 -17.30 2.98
N GLY A 49 27.28 -17.95 1.81
CA GLY A 49 26.16 -18.28 0.93
C GLY A 49 25.55 -17.08 0.18
N LEU A 50 26.10 -15.86 0.31
CA LEU A 50 25.61 -14.68 -0.38
C LEU A 50 25.72 -14.81 -1.91
N LEU A 51 26.83 -15.40 -2.38
CA LEU A 51 27.06 -15.61 -3.83
C LEU A 51 26.04 -16.58 -4.41
N GLU A 52 25.74 -17.68 -3.72
CA GLU A 52 24.72 -18.64 -4.15
C GLU A 52 23.32 -18.04 -4.19
N LYS A 53 22.96 -17.28 -3.15
CA LYS A 53 21.66 -16.56 -3.09
C LYS A 53 21.52 -15.54 -4.21
N LYS A 54 22.56 -14.75 -4.48
CA LYS A 54 22.56 -13.78 -5.59
C LYS A 54 22.53 -14.48 -6.95
N TRP A 55 23.24 -15.58 -7.10
CA TRP A 55 23.24 -16.36 -8.35
C TRP A 55 21.87 -16.98 -8.65
N THR A 56 21.22 -17.56 -7.64
CA THR A 56 19.84 -18.08 -7.79
C THR A 56 18.85 -16.97 -8.10
N SER A 57 19.01 -15.79 -7.51
CA SER A 57 18.21 -14.60 -7.82
C SER A 57 18.39 -14.16 -9.30
N VAL A 58 19.63 -14.10 -9.80
CA VAL A 58 19.92 -13.78 -11.19
C VAL A 58 19.30 -14.79 -12.16
N ILE A 59 19.42 -16.09 -11.86
CA ILE A 59 18.78 -17.15 -12.69
C ILE A 59 17.25 -17.00 -12.68
N ARG A 60 16.64 -16.68 -11.55
CA ARG A 60 15.18 -16.40 -11.46
C ARG A 60 14.79 -15.20 -12.30
N LEU A 61 15.53 -14.10 -12.20
CA LEU A 61 15.29 -12.89 -12.99
C LEU A 61 15.44 -13.18 -14.49
N GLN A 62 16.47 -13.91 -14.89
CA GLN A 62 16.63 -14.32 -16.30
C GLN A 62 15.47 -15.18 -16.79
N ARG A 63 15.01 -16.15 -15.98
CA ARG A 63 13.82 -16.97 -16.31
C ARG A 63 12.57 -16.11 -16.43
N LYS A 64 12.41 -15.13 -15.53
CA LYS A 64 11.28 -14.21 -15.57
C LYS A 64 11.31 -13.30 -16.78
N VAL A 65 12.48 -12.78 -17.15
CA VAL A 65 12.68 -11.99 -18.39
C VAL A 65 12.30 -12.83 -19.61
N MET A 66 12.80 -14.07 -19.73
CA MET A 66 12.44 -14.97 -20.85
C MET A 66 10.92 -15.27 -20.88
N GLU A 67 10.30 -15.47 -19.72
CA GLU A 67 8.83 -15.67 -19.63
C GLU A 67 8.05 -14.43 -20.09
N LEU A 68 8.51 -13.25 -19.70
CA LEU A 68 7.90 -11.97 -20.12
C LEU A 68 8.12 -11.71 -21.61
N GLU A 69 9.30 -11.98 -22.13
CA GLU A 69 9.61 -11.86 -23.56
C GLU A 69 8.77 -12.82 -24.43
N THR A 70 8.58 -14.06 -23.97
CA THR A 70 7.69 -15.02 -24.66
C THR A 70 6.23 -14.57 -24.63
N LYS A 71 5.75 -14.03 -23.50
CA LYS A 71 4.41 -13.45 -23.43
C LYS A 71 4.26 -12.23 -24.35
N LEU A 72 5.25 -11.36 -24.39
CA LEU A 72 5.27 -10.16 -25.24
C LEU A 72 5.25 -10.55 -26.71
N ALA A 73 6.08 -11.53 -27.12
CA ALA A 73 6.06 -12.08 -28.47
C ALA A 73 4.69 -12.71 -28.84
N GLN A 74 4.06 -13.42 -27.92
CA GLN A 74 2.69 -13.95 -28.13
C GLN A 74 1.65 -12.83 -28.27
N PHE A 75 1.76 -11.74 -27.51
CA PHE A 75 0.89 -10.58 -27.65
C PHE A 75 1.11 -9.85 -28.97
N GLU A 76 2.37 -9.70 -29.42
CA GLU A 76 2.70 -9.10 -30.71
C GLU A 76 2.25 -9.96 -31.89
N GLU A 77 2.37 -11.28 -31.79
CA GLU A 77 1.90 -12.20 -32.80
C GLU A 77 0.38 -12.19 -32.93
N ASN A 78 -0.33 -12.19 -31.79
CA ASN A 78 -1.78 -12.02 -31.73
C ASN A 78 -2.26 -10.65 -32.24
N ALA A 79 -1.45 -9.59 -32.08
CA ALA A 79 -1.72 -8.27 -32.62
C ALA A 79 -1.47 -8.17 -34.14
N LYS A 80 -0.48 -8.91 -34.65
CA LYS A 80 -0.15 -8.96 -36.09
C LYS A 80 -1.14 -9.83 -36.90
N VAL A 81 -1.68 -10.88 -36.28
CA VAL A 81 -2.77 -11.68 -36.86
C VAL A 81 -4.08 -10.92 -36.63
N GLY A 82 -4.23 -9.75 -37.27
CA GLY A 82 -5.42 -8.88 -37.24
C GLY A 82 -6.71 -9.57 -37.66
N GLY A 83 -6.99 -10.71 -37.06
CA GLY A 83 -8.23 -11.44 -37.16
C GLY A 83 -9.24 -10.87 -36.17
N VAL A 84 -10.35 -10.45 -36.70
CA VAL A 84 -11.59 -10.13 -35.99
C VAL A 84 -11.77 -11.10 -34.83
N LEU A 85 -11.41 -10.68 -33.60
CA LEU A 85 -11.70 -11.40 -32.36
C LEU A 85 -13.21 -11.66 -32.38
N SER A 86 -13.60 -12.93 -32.51
CA SER A 86 -14.98 -13.36 -32.52
C SER A 86 -15.64 -12.81 -31.25
N ARG A 87 -16.92 -12.38 -31.38
CA ARG A 87 -17.76 -11.94 -30.26
C ARG A 87 -17.76 -12.94 -29.09
N ARG A 88 -17.47 -14.20 -29.38
CA ARG A 88 -17.36 -15.31 -28.43
C ARG A 88 -16.05 -15.23 -27.63
N ASP A 89 -14.93 -14.81 -28.25
CA ASP A 89 -13.64 -14.67 -27.59
C ASP A 89 -13.60 -13.41 -26.70
N MET A 90 -14.32 -12.35 -27.10
CA MET A 90 -14.52 -11.17 -26.23
C MET A 90 -15.40 -11.49 -25.01
N LEU A 91 -16.38 -12.39 -25.13
CA LEU A 91 -17.17 -12.86 -23.98
C LEU A 91 -16.35 -13.77 -23.06
N GLY A 92 -15.48 -14.62 -23.61
CA GLY A 92 -14.55 -15.44 -22.83
C GLY A 92 -13.43 -14.63 -22.16
N ALA A 93 -12.94 -13.57 -22.81
CA ALA A 93 -11.98 -12.65 -22.22
C ALA A 93 -12.61 -11.75 -21.13
N ARG A 94 -13.89 -11.39 -21.27
CA ARG A 94 -14.64 -10.65 -20.24
C ARG A 94 -14.85 -11.47 -18.95
N GLN A 95 -14.91 -12.80 -19.01
CA GLN A 95 -15.02 -13.66 -17.82
C GLN A 95 -13.67 -13.93 -17.13
N ARG A 96 -12.53 -13.65 -17.77
CA ARG A 96 -11.18 -13.90 -17.22
C ARG A 96 -10.59 -12.74 -16.39
N THR A 97 -11.30 -11.68 -16.12
CA THR A 97 -10.77 -10.48 -15.43
C THR A 97 -11.22 -10.31 -13.98
N GLU A 98 -11.88 -11.30 -13.40
CA GLU A 98 -12.31 -11.25 -12.01
C GLU A 98 -11.39 -12.12 -11.14
N PHE A 99 -10.14 -11.66 -10.98
CA PHE A 99 -9.18 -12.29 -10.06
C PHE A 99 -9.59 -12.01 -8.61
N LEU A 100 -10.39 -12.89 -8.03
CA LEU A 100 -10.82 -12.80 -6.64
C LEU A 100 -10.13 -13.85 -5.79
N PRO A 101 -9.80 -13.56 -4.53
CA PRO A 101 -9.07 -14.49 -3.66
C PRO A 101 -9.85 -15.78 -3.42
N ARG A 102 -9.13 -16.90 -3.37
CA ARG A 102 -9.71 -18.22 -3.10
C ARG A 102 -8.98 -18.93 -1.96
N ALA A 103 -9.77 -19.66 -1.18
CA ALA A 103 -9.26 -20.63 -0.24
C ALA A 103 -8.86 -21.94 -0.98
N PRO A 104 -7.83 -22.67 -0.53
CA PRO A 104 -6.97 -22.37 0.61
C PRO A 104 -5.91 -21.29 0.32
N ALA A 105 -5.25 -20.79 1.36
CA ALA A 105 -4.10 -19.90 1.20
C ALA A 105 -3.01 -20.59 0.39
N LYS A 106 -2.36 -19.86 -0.51
CA LYS A 106 -1.24 -20.36 -1.32
C LYS A 106 -0.02 -20.64 -0.46
N LEU A 107 0.26 -19.73 0.48
CA LEU A 107 1.37 -19.83 1.43
C LEU A 107 0.89 -19.34 2.80
N SER A 108 1.42 -19.98 3.85
CA SER A 108 1.25 -19.56 5.24
C SER A 108 2.63 -19.38 5.86
N LEU A 109 2.98 -18.13 6.15
CA LEU A 109 4.28 -17.74 6.67
C LEU A 109 4.20 -17.65 8.19
N THR A 110 5.08 -18.37 8.86
CA THR A 110 5.15 -18.41 10.33
C THR A 110 6.54 -18.01 10.81
N GLY A 111 6.62 -17.31 11.96
CA GLY A 111 7.90 -16.90 12.53
C GLY A 111 7.82 -15.67 13.43
N HIS A 112 6.72 -14.92 13.43
CA HIS A 112 6.48 -13.91 14.46
C HIS A 112 6.13 -14.55 15.80
N ARG A 113 6.54 -13.89 16.89
CA ARG A 113 6.30 -14.37 18.27
C ARG A 113 5.01 -13.83 18.87
N SER A 114 4.49 -12.73 18.32
CA SER A 114 3.29 -12.03 18.76
C SER A 114 2.36 -11.74 17.58
N PRO A 115 1.12 -11.27 17.82
CA PRO A 115 0.18 -10.89 16.76
C PRO A 115 0.80 -10.01 15.68
N ILE A 116 0.36 -10.22 14.44
CA ILE A 116 0.73 -9.39 13.32
C ILE A 116 -0.19 -8.17 13.31
N THR A 117 0.38 -6.99 13.17
CA THR A 117 -0.33 -5.71 13.17
C THR A 117 -0.53 -5.16 11.78
N CYS A 118 0.47 -5.35 10.91
CA CYS A 118 0.47 -4.82 9.55
C CYS A 118 1.27 -5.71 8.59
N VAL A 119 0.85 -5.76 7.34
CA VAL A 119 1.53 -6.47 6.24
C VAL A 119 1.50 -5.60 4.99
N LEU A 120 2.54 -5.70 4.17
CA LEU A 120 2.67 -4.92 2.94
C LEU A 120 3.46 -5.69 1.88
N PHE A 121 2.97 -5.67 0.64
CA PHE A 121 3.77 -6.08 -0.51
C PHE A 121 4.75 -4.98 -0.90
N HIS A 122 5.94 -5.39 -1.28
CA HIS A 122 6.87 -4.48 -1.95
C HIS A 122 6.33 -4.15 -3.36
N PRO A 123 6.37 -2.87 -3.80
CA PRO A 123 5.75 -2.48 -5.06
C PRO A 123 6.41 -3.07 -6.31
N VAL A 124 7.68 -3.49 -6.24
CA VAL A 124 8.47 -3.93 -7.40
C VAL A 124 9.02 -5.35 -7.23
N PHE A 125 9.58 -5.67 -6.06
CA PHE A 125 10.25 -6.96 -5.81
C PHE A 125 9.29 -8.00 -5.24
N SER A 126 9.64 -9.29 -5.32
CA SER A 126 8.90 -10.41 -4.73
C SER A 126 9.01 -10.47 -3.19
N VAL A 127 9.02 -9.32 -2.56
CA VAL A 127 9.23 -9.16 -1.12
C VAL A 127 7.92 -8.76 -0.45
N LEU A 128 7.66 -9.38 0.69
CA LEU A 128 6.60 -9.07 1.62
C LEU A 128 7.20 -8.61 2.95
N VAL A 129 6.64 -7.59 3.55
CA VAL A 129 7.08 -7.09 4.86
C VAL A 129 5.94 -7.15 5.86
N SER A 130 6.23 -7.58 7.07
CA SER A 130 5.24 -7.68 8.16
C SER A 130 5.75 -7.02 9.44
N GLY A 131 4.88 -6.28 10.11
CA GLY A 131 5.11 -5.75 11.44
C GLY A 131 4.30 -6.50 12.50
N SER A 132 4.82 -6.57 13.71
CA SER A 132 4.21 -7.35 14.79
C SER A 132 4.33 -6.64 16.14
N GLU A 133 3.50 -7.10 17.07
CA GLU A 133 3.59 -6.73 18.49
C GLU A 133 4.87 -7.24 19.17
N ASP A 134 5.66 -8.12 18.52
CA ASP A 134 6.98 -8.55 18.98
C ASP A 134 8.08 -7.49 18.77
N ALA A 135 7.72 -6.27 18.41
CA ALA A 135 8.58 -5.13 18.13
C ALA A 135 9.55 -5.35 16.94
N SER A 136 9.26 -6.33 16.10
CA SER A 136 10.08 -6.63 14.92
C SER A 136 9.31 -6.41 13.63
N VAL A 137 10.06 -6.06 12.59
CA VAL A 137 9.61 -6.07 11.21
C VAL A 137 10.33 -7.21 10.51
N LYS A 138 9.60 -8.08 9.82
CA LYS A 138 10.17 -9.23 9.11
C LYS A 138 9.98 -9.10 7.61
N VAL A 139 10.99 -9.55 6.89
CA VAL A 139 11.04 -9.55 5.43
C VAL A 139 10.95 -11.00 4.95
N TRP A 140 10.11 -11.24 3.95
CA TRP A 140 9.79 -12.56 3.40
C TRP A 140 9.80 -12.53 1.89
N ASP A 141 10.21 -13.60 1.26
CA ASP A 141 9.96 -13.83 -0.17
C ASP A 141 8.58 -14.49 -0.32
N PHE A 142 7.63 -13.82 -0.96
CA PHE A 142 6.28 -14.36 -1.13
C PHE A 142 6.15 -15.36 -2.29
N GLU A 143 7.16 -15.53 -3.14
CA GLU A 143 7.17 -16.57 -4.17
C GLU A 143 7.59 -17.93 -3.59
N THR A 144 8.63 -17.94 -2.75
CA THR A 144 9.16 -19.15 -2.11
C THR A 144 8.56 -19.43 -0.74
N GLY A 145 8.04 -18.40 -0.07
CA GLY A 145 7.58 -18.48 1.32
C GLY A 145 8.72 -18.46 2.34
N GLU A 146 9.95 -18.18 1.91
CA GLU A 146 11.11 -18.18 2.79
C GLU A 146 11.21 -16.88 3.60
N TYR A 147 11.62 -17.04 4.85
CA TYR A 147 12.03 -15.92 5.70
C TYR A 147 13.38 -15.40 5.23
N GLU A 148 13.48 -14.09 5.02
CA GLU A 148 14.70 -13.45 4.57
C GLU A 148 15.46 -12.80 5.74
N ARG A 149 14.81 -11.84 6.43
CA ARG A 149 15.47 -11.07 7.49
C ARG A 149 14.49 -10.50 8.52
N THR A 150 15.02 -10.17 9.71
CA THR A 150 14.32 -9.36 10.72
C THR A 150 15.00 -8.02 10.88
N LEU A 151 14.23 -6.93 10.69
CA LEU A 151 14.66 -5.57 11.00
C LEU A 151 14.42 -5.33 12.49
N LYS A 152 15.49 -5.14 13.23
CA LYS A 152 15.46 -4.89 14.67
C LYS A 152 15.81 -3.42 14.95
N GLY A 153 15.04 -2.79 15.82
CA GLY A 153 15.30 -1.40 16.18
C GLY A 153 14.18 -0.73 16.96
N HIS A 154 12.93 -1.15 16.73
CA HIS A 154 11.83 -0.76 17.61
C HIS A 154 11.93 -1.49 18.96
N THR A 155 11.51 -0.82 20.02
CA THR A 155 11.52 -1.39 21.38
C THR A 155 10.14 -1.86 21.81
N ASN A 156 9.09 -1.41 21.12
CA ASN A 156 7.69 -1.70 21.41
C ASN A 156 6.95 -2.13 20.13
N PRO A 157 5.71 -2.62 20.23
CA PRO A 157 4.90 -3.07 19.09
C PRO A 157 4.95 -2.15 17.87
N VAL A 158 5.21 -2.73 16.71
CA VAL A 158 5.10 -2.05 15.41
C VAL A 158 3.61 -1.91 15.09
N GLN A 159 3.17 -0.75 14.60
CA GLN A 159 1.74 -0.48 14.34
C GLN A 159 1.40 -0.43 12.86
N ALA A 160 2.22 0.26 12.07
CA ALA A 160 1.98 0.43 10.63
C ALA A 160 3.28 0.42 9.83
N LEU A 161 3.16 0.10 8.56
CA LEU A 161 4.22 0.08 7.57
C LEU A 161 3.79 0.84 6.33
N ALA A 162 4.72 1.46 5.64
CA ALA A 162 4.48 2.05 4.32
C ALA A 162 5.75 1.98 3.46
N PHE A 163 5.60 1.69 2.17
CA PHE A 163 6.65 1.88 1.18
C PHE A 163 6.49 3.22 0.45
N ASN A 164 7.58 3.82 0.06
CA ASN A 164 7.55 4.88 -0.93
C ASN A 164 7.22 4.30 -2.33
N VAL A 165 6.88 5.16 -3.29
CA VAL A 165 6.44 4.73 -4.64
C VAL A 165 7.44 3.81 -5.35
N PRO A 166 8.77 4.10 -5.37
CA PRO A 166 9.75 3.20 -5.99
C PRO A 166 10.07 1.95 -5.15
N GLY A 167 9.63 1.86 -3.89
CA GLY A 167 9.98 0.76 -2.99
C GLY A 167 11.38 0.85 -2.38
N SER A 168 12.12 1.93 -2.60
CA SER A 168 13.47 2.08 -2.08
C SER A 168 13.55 2.38 -0.58
N LEU A 169 12.46 2.87 0.02
CA LEU A 169 12.37 3.19 1.44
C LEU A 169 11.14 2.52 2.06
N LEU A 170 11.33 1.95 3.24
CA LEU A 170 10.25 1.49 4.10
C LEU A 170 10.19 2.39 5.33
N ALA A 171 9.00 2.84 5.70
CA ALA A 171 8.75 3.48 6.99
C ALA A 171 7.98 2.51 7.89
N SER A 172 8.34 2.47 9.18
CA SER A 172 7.65 1.71 10.21
C SER A 172 7.34 2.60 11.41
N THR A 173 6.15 2.44 11.97
CA THR A 173 5.71 3.15 13.17
C THR A 173 5.56 2.21 14.34
N SER A 174 5.72 2.73 15.55
CA SER A 174 5.66 1.93 16.76
C SER A 174 5.03 2.68 17.93
N THR A 175 4.64 1.90 18.92
CA THR A 175 4.24 2.39 20.23
C THR A 175 5.41 2.92 21.06
N ASP A 176 6.65 2.80 20.56
CA ASP A 176 7.85 3.45 21.13
C ASP A 176 7.94 4.95 20.77
N LEU A 177 6.88 5.54 20.23
CA LEU A 177 6.74 6.95 19.84
C LEU A 177 7.65 7.34 18.66
N SER A 178 8.27 6.37 18.01
CA SER A 178 9.19 6.62 16.90
C SER A 178 8.69 6.09 15.57
N ILE A 179 9.19 6.72 14.51
CA ILE A 179 9.08 6.26 13.15
C ILE A 179 10.50 5.92 12.69
N LYS A 180 10.69 4.78 12.09
CA LYS A 180 11.99 4.39 11.52
C LYS A 180 11.89 4.27 10.01
N ILE A 181 12.93 4.78 9.35
CA ILE A 181 13.08 4.71 7.89
C ILE A 181 14.20 3.71 7.59
N TRP A 182 13.88 2.73 6.76
CA TRP A 182 14.78 1.64 6.37
C TRP A 182 15.11 1.73 4.90
N ASP A 183 16.35 1.46 4.54
CA ASP A 183 16.81 1.41 3.16
C ASP A 183 16.46 0.06 2.53
N PHE A 184 15.68 0.10 1.46
CA PHE A 184 15.35 -1.04 0.62
C PHE A 184 15.94 -0.92 -0.80
N SER A 185 16.77 0.09 -1.04
CA SER A 185 17.43 0.31 -2.34
C SER A 185 18.68 -0.54 -2.53
N SER A 186 19.34 -0.91 -1.42
CA SER A 186 20.57 -1.70 -1.44
C SER A 186 20.30 -3.19 -1.23
N ASP A 187 21.17 -4.01 -1.79
CA ASP A 187 21.08 -5.47 -1.83
C ASP A 187 21.08 -6.15 -0.43
N GLY A 188 19.96 -6.03 0.29
CA GLY A 188 19.66 -6.94 1.40
C GLY A 188 20.17 -6.55 2.79
N ASP A 189 20.77 -5.40 3.00
CA ASP A 189 21.18 -4.99 4.35
C ASP A 189 20.07 -4.32 5.17
N TYR A 190 19.08 -3.72 4.49
CA TYR A 190 17.91 -3.10 5.11
C TYR A 190 18.24 -2.24 6.33
N GLU A 191 19.24 -1.35 6.21
CA GLU A 191 19.72 -0.53 7.32
C GLU A 191 18.69 0.52 7.74
N CYS A 192 18.65 0.83 9.05
CA CYS A 192 17.85 1.93 9.56
C CYS A 192 18.58 3.26 9.27
N LEU A 193 18.09 3.99 8.26
CA LEU A 193 18.66 5.27 7.87
C LEU A 193 18.40 6.38 8.90
N ARG A 194 17.16 6.43 9.41
CA ARG A 194 16.70 7.48 10.32
C ARG A 194 15.69 6.99 11.33
N THR A 195 15.67 7.67 12.48
CA THR A 195 14.60 7.54 13.48
C THR A 195 14.00 8.92 13.73
N LEU A 196 12.72 9.07 13.39
CA LEU A 196 11.96 10.31 13.57
C LEU A 196 11.24 10.24 14.91
N ARG A 197 11.35 11.30 15.71
CA ARG A 197 10.70 11.44 17.03
C ARG A 197 10.01 12.79 17.12
N GLY A 198 8.87 12.84 17.80
CA GLY A 198 8.12 14.08 17.98
C GLY A 198 6.65 13.89 18.24
N HIS A 199 6.09 12.68 18.05
CA HIS A 199 4.77 12.33 18.58
C HIS A 199 4.84 12.08 20.09
N ASP A 200 3.80 12.51 20.79
CA ASP A 200 3.69 12.40 22.25
C ASP A 200 3.00 11.10 22.69
N HIS A 201 2.43 10.36 21.74
CA HIS A 201 1.78 9.07 21.99
C HIS A 201 2.04 8.10 20.82
N ASN A 202 1.52 6.87 20.92
CA ASN A 202 1.68 5.80 19.93
C ASN A 202 1.37 6.28 18.50
N VAL A 203 2.29 6.00 17.58
CA VAL A 203 2.10 6.31 16.15
C VAL A 203 1.36 5.15 15.51
N CYS A 204 0.13 5.40 15.01
CA CYS A 204 -0.80 4.35 14.56
C CYS A 204 -0.74 4.11 13.05
N GLY A 205 -0.66 5.16 12.25
CA GLY A 205 -0.66 5.09 10.79
C GLY A 205 0.45 5.90 10.16
N ILE A 206 0.82 5.53 8.93
CA ILE A 206 1.89 6.19 8.18
C ILE A 206 1.68 6.03 6.68
N VAL A 207 2.00 7.06 5.92
CA VAL A 207 1.94 7.04 4.46
C VAL A 207 2.97 7.98 3.86
N PHE A 208 3.61 7.57 2.76
CA PHE A 208 4.47 8.44 1.97
C PHE A 208 3.65 9.32 1.03
N GLY A 209 4.16 10.50 0.73
CA GLY A 209 3.67 11.31 -0.39
C GLY A 209 3.85 10.57 -1.72
N PRO A 210 2.92 10.73 -2.68
CA PRO A 210 2.96 10.00 -3.94
C PRO A 210 3.99 10.52 -4.93
N ASP A 211 4.46 11.75 -4.75
CA ASP A 211 5.44 12.35 -5.66
C ASP A 211 6.85 11.87 -5.33
N LEU A 212 7.57 11.40 -6.34
CA LEU A 212 9.00 11.07 -6.25
C LEU A 212 9.86 12.28 -5.82
N ALA A 213 9.38 13.48 -6.11
CA ALA A 213 10.03 14.74 -5.73
C ALA A 213 9.60 15.24 -4.34
N SER A 214 8.47 14.77 -3.81
CA SER A 214 8.02 15.15 -2.47
C SER A 214 8.66 14.23 -1.44
N ASP A 215 9.69 14.73 -0.80
CA ASP A 215 10.40 14.11 0.32
C ASP A 215 9.54 14.12 1.61
N ARG A 216 8.24 13.83 1.48
CA ARG A 216 7.27 13.97 2.56
C ARG A 216 6.69 12.65 3.02
N LEU A 217 6.56 12.57 4.34
CA LEU A 217 5.94 11.46 5.05
C LEU A 217 4.87 12.02 5.98
N TYR A 218 3.74 11.33 6.06
CA TYR A 218 2.62 11.70 6.93
C TYR A 218 2.40 10.59 7.94
N SER A 219 2.27 10.95 9.21
CA SER A 219 1.99 10.01 10.29
C SER A 219 0.84 10.50 11.16
N CYS A 220 0.09 9.57 11.71
CA CYS A 220 -0.96 9.86 12.69
C CYS A 220 -0.73 9.13 14.00
N SER A 221 -1.24 9.68 15.08
CA SER A 221 -0.97 9.20 16.43
C SER A 221 -2.17 9.28 17.35
N ARG A 222 -2.07 8.58 18.47
CA ARG A 222 -3.01 8.67 19.60
C ARG A 222 -2.88 9.99 20.37
N ASP A 223 -1.95 10.88 20.00
CA ASP A 223 -1.87 12.26 20.49
C ASP A 223 -2.86 13.20 19.77
N ASN A 224 -3.80 12.67 18.98
CA ASN A 224 -4.82 13.37 18.21
C ASN A 224 -4.25 14.24 17.08
N THR A 225 -2.96 14.08 16.75
CA THR A 225 -2.29 14.87 15.71
C THR A 225 -1.90 14.04 14.50
N ILE A 226 -1.78 14.75 13.38
CA ILE A 226 -1.13 14.25 12.17
C ILE A 226 0.11 15.10 11.95
N LYS A 227 1.26 14.47 11.75
CA LYS A 227 2.53 15.17 11.51
C LYS A 227 3.01 14.94 10.09
N VAL A 228 3.58 16.02 9.54
CA VAL A 228 4.22 16.02 8.22
C VAL A 228 5.71 16.10 8.42
N TRP A 229 6.43 15.14 7.90
CA TRP A 229 7.87 15.01 8.03
C TRP A 229 8.55 15.23 6.69
N GLU A 230 9.71 15.83 6.73
CA GLU A 230 10.61 15.91 5.60
C GLU A 230 11.73 14.86 5.78
N LEU A 231 11.84 13.94 4.83
CA LEU A 231 12.74 12.79 4.94
C LEU A 231 14.21 13.18 4.82
N SER A 232 14.52 14.18 4.00
CA SER A 232 15.89 14.70 3.80
C SER A 232 16.48 15.26 5.09
N THR A 233 15.70 16.02 5.84
CA THR A 233 16.14 16.64 7.10
C THR A 233 15.85 15.77 8.32
N GLY A 234 14.78 14.97 8.27
CA GLY A 234 14.29 14.16 9.39
C GLY A 234 13.45 14.95 10.40
N TYR A 235 13.10 16.19 10.10
CA TYR A 235 12.31 17.03 11.01
C TYR A 235 10.83 17.02 10.68
N CYS A 236 10.01 17.26 11.71
CA CYS A 236 8.58 17.55 11.54
C CYS A 236 8.42 18.97 11.01
N VAL A 237 7.91 19.10 9.78
CA VAL A 237 7.70 20.40 9.13
C VAL A 237 6.37 21.02 9.56
N ASN A 238 5.33 20.19 9.79
CA ASN A 238 4.02 20.68 10.18
C ASN A 238 3.29 19.69 11.09
N THR A 239 2.38 20.21 11.92
CA THR A 239 1.53 19.40 12.80
C THR A 239 0.08 19.86 12.63
N LEU A 240 -0.78 18.96 12.18
CA LEU A 240 -2.22 19.16 12.04
C LEU A 240 -2.88 18.71 13.36
N ASN A 241 -3.25 19.66 14.20
CA ASN A 241 -3.78 19.42 15.55
C ASN A 241 -5.22 19.91 15.76
N THR A 242 -5.88 20.42 14.72
CA THR A 242 -7.15 21.12 14.83
C THR A 242 -8.38 20.29 14.42
N GLY A 243 -8.24 19.01 14.14
CA GLY A 243 -9.30 18.24 13.52
C GLY A 243 -9.92 17.17 14.39
N HIS A 244 -9.11 16.20 14.81
CA HIS A 244 -9.58 15.09 15.61
C HIS A 244 -9.64 15.42 17.10
N THR A 245 -10.69 14.94 17.78
CA THR A 245 -10.87 15.11 19.23
C THR A 245 -10.41 13.92 20.05
N ASP A 246 -10.07 12.81 19.38
CA ASP A 246 -9.60 11.58 19.97
C ASP A 246 -8.54 10.93 19.05
N TRP A 247 -8.04 9.78 19.40
CA TRP A 247 -6.96 9.06 18.71
C TRP A 247 -7.17 8.96 17.21
N VAL A 248 -6.19 9.39 16.44
CA VAL A 248 -6.16 9.15 14.99
C VAL A 248 -5.64 7.75 14.73
N ARG A 249 -6.41 6.95 13.98
CA ARG A 249 -6.14 5.54 13.74
C ARG A 249 -5.37 5.30 12.46
N ASP A 250 -5.78 5.95 11.40
CA ASP A 250 -5.20 5.75 10.07
C ASP A 250 -5.16 7.04 9.27
N VAL A 251 -4.25 7.09 8.30
CA VAL A 251 -4.02 8.22 7.40
C VAL A 251 -3.71 7.72 5.99
N ALA A 252 -4.36 8.32 4.99
CA ALA A 252 -4.13 8.04 3.59
C ALA A 252 -3.90 9.34 2.81
N VAL A 253 -3.11 9.28 1.74
CA VAL A 253 -2.87 10.39 0.82
C VAL A 253 -3.43 10.05 -0.55
N SER A 254 -4.05 11.02 -1.20
CA SER A 254 -4.55 10.86 -2.57
C SER A 254 -3.39 10.69 -3.56
N HIS A 255 -3.63 10.00 -4.66
CA HIS A 255 -2.60 9.68 -5.66
C HIS A 255 -1.97 10.90 -6.34
N ASP A 256 -2.64 12.06 -6.29
CA ASP A 256 -2.13 13.35 -6.79
C ASP A 256 -1.36 14.17 -5.73
N GLY A 257 -1.27 13.67 -4.49
CA GLY A 257 -0.56 14.33 -3.40
C GLY A 257 -1.20 15.61 -2.87
N LEU A 258 -2.42 15.95 -3.33
CA LEU A 258 -3.09 17.19 -2.96
C LEU A 258 -3.97 17.04 -1.73
N TYR A 259 -4.44 15.85 -1.43
CA TYR A 259 -5.42 15.61 -0.36
C TYR A 259 -4.96 14.50 0.57
N LEU A 260 -5.36 14.62 1.82
CA LEU A 260 -5.17 13.61 2.84
C LEU A 260 -6.52 13.27 3.46
N ALA A 261 -6.72 12.01 3.80
CA ALA A 261 -7.82 11.55 4.62
C ALA A 261 -7.28 10.97 5.91
N SER A 262 -7.94 11.26 7.02
CA SER A 262 -7.62 10.68 8.33
C SER A 262 -8.88 10.17 9.00
N CYS A 263 -8.76 9.14 9.82
CA CYS A 263 -9.87 8.59 10.57
C CYS A 263 -9.48 8.30 12.01
N GLY A 264 -10.46 8.21 12.90
CA GLY A 264 -10.13 8.06 14.31
C GLY A 264 -11.23 7.53 15.23
N ASN A 265 -10.88 7.54 16.51
CA ASN A 265 -11.77 7.12 17.61
C ASN A 265 -12.99 8.03 17.77
N ASP A 266 -12.88 9.28 17.37
CA ASP A 266 -13.97 10.28 17.36
C ASP A 266 -15.06 9.98 16.31
N ARG A 267 -14.98 8.83 15.64
CA ARG A 267 -15.91 8.34 14.60
C ARG A 267 -15.94 9.21 13.35
N SER A 268 -15.00 10.14 13.22
CA SER A 268 -14.92 11.04 12.08
C SER A 268 -13.90 10.56 11.05
N ILE A 269 -14.19 10.91 9.78
CA ILE A 269 -13.22 10.90 8.70
C ILE A 269 -13.03 12.35 8.30
N LEU A 270 -11.81 12.85 8.36
CA LEU A 270 -11.47 14.22 7.98
C LEU A 270 -10.76 14.21 6.63
N PHE A 271 -11.23 15.07 5.74
CA PHE A 271 -10.65 15.28 4.43
C PHE A 271 -9.91 16.61 4.40
N TRP A 272 -8.63 16.58 4.09
CA TRP A 272 -7.72 17.71 4.19
C TRP A 272 -7.19 18.16 2.83
N ASP A 273 -7.01 19.45 2.68
CA ASP A 273 -6.26 20.10 1.60
C ASP A 273 -4.80 20.24 2.05
N LEU A 274 -3.89 19.46 1.49
CA LEU A 274 -2.48 19.46 1.90
C LEU A 274 -1.73 20.75 1.57
N PRO A 275 -1.90 21.38 0.39
CA PRO A 275 -1.27 22.66 0.10
C PRO A 275 -1.59 23.75 1.10
N HIS A 276 -2.84 23.82 1.58
CA HIS A 276 -3.30 24.86 2.50
C HIS A 276 -3.41 24.39 3.96
N MET A 277 -3.10 23.09 4.23
CA MET A 277 -3.16 22.48 5.56
C MET A 277 -4.49 22.73 6.30
N ARG A 278 -5.62 22.64 5.59
CA ARG A 278 -6.95 22.88 6.13
C ARG A 278 -7.90 21.72 5.89
N ILE A 279 -8.89 21.59 6.77
CA ILE A 279 -9.97 20.63 6.60
C ILE A 279 -10.93 21.14 5.54
N LEU A 280 -11.24 20.33 4.53
CA LEU A 280 -12.25 20.58 3.52
C LEU A 280 -13.59 20.00 3.93
N GLN A 281 -13.60 18.81 4.51
CA GLN A 281 -14.82 18.10 4.88
C GLN A 281 -14.60 17.25 6.15
N SER A 282 -15.65 17.16 6.98
CA SER A 282 -15.72 16.28 8.14
C SER A 282 -16.93 15.36 8.02
N ILE A 283 -16.69 14.06 7.93
CA ILE A 283 -17.71 13.02 7.76
C ILE A 283 -17.87 12.31 9.11
N ARG A 284 -19.09 12.27 9.67
CA ARG A 284 -19.41 11.69 10.99
C ARG A 284 -20.61 10.77 10.95
N GLU A 285 -20.66 9.91 9.96
CA GLU A 285 -21.78 8.99 9.74
C GLU A 285 -21.56 7.61 10.35
N HIS A 286 -20.30 7.25 10.67
CA HIS A 286 -20.01 6.01 11.36
C HIS A 286 -20.46 6.06 12.81
N GLU A 287 -21.08 4.97 13.27
CA GLU A 287 -21.60 4.85 14.64
C GLU A 287 -20.51 4.51 15.67
N HIS A 288 -19.37 3.99 15.21
CA HIS A 288 -18.25 3.60 16.06
C HIS A 288 -16.90 4.04 15.44
N VAL A 289 -15.80 3.75 16.14
CA VAL A 289 -14.42 4.04 15.71
C VAL A 289 -14.18 3.63 14.25
N VAL A 290 -13.58 4.52 13.47
CA VAL A 290 -13.09 4.20 12.12
C VAL A 290 -11.64 3.76 12.23
N GLU A 291 -11.37 2.50 11.84
CA GLU A 291 -10.05 1.89 12.00
C GLU A 291 -9.13 2.14 10.80
N SER A 292 -9.68 2.14 9.59
CA SER A 292 -8.90 2.27 8.36
C SER A 292 -9.60 3.13 7.32
N VAL A 293 -8.83 3.89 6.56
CA VAL A 293 -9.29 4.72 5.44
C VAL A 293 -8.31 4.61 4.28
N VAL A 294 -8.81 4.52 3.05
CA VAL A 294 -7.98 4.45 1.85
C VAL A 294 -8.58 5.23 0.70
N PHE A 295 -7.74 5.91 -0.09
CA PHE A 295 -8.14 6.54 -1.35
C PHE A 295 -8.15 5.54 -2.50
N ALA A 296 -9.10 5.69 -3.40
CA ALA A 296 -9.03 5.06 -4.71
C ALA A 296 -7.87 5.68 -5.52
N LYS A 297 -7.14 4.82 -6.26
CA LYS A 297 -6.12 5.29 -7.22
C LYS A 297 -6.81 5.85 -8.48
N ALA A 298 -6.11 6.66 -9.28
CA ALA A 298 -6.69 7.33 -10.47
C ALA A 298 -7.47 6.41 -11.41
N GLY A 299 -6.96 5.22 -11.69
CA GLY A 299 -7.65 4.24 -12.52
C GLY A 299 -8.91 3.67 -11.87
N GLN A 300 -8.90 3.48 -10.56
CA GLN A 300 -10.02 2.99 -9.77
C GLN A 300 -11.12 4.06 -9.66
N GLU A 301 -10.75 5.33 -9.41
CA GLU A 301 -11.68 6.46 -9.40
C GLU A 301 -12.49 6.50 -10.70
N GLN A 302 -11.84 6.40 -11.87
CA GLN A 302 -12.51 6.41 -13.17
C GLN A 302 -13.50 5.25 -13.35
N VAL A 303 -13.19 4.07 -12.84
CA VAL A 303 -14.10 2.90 -12.91
C VAL A 303 -15.31 3.14 -12.02
N ILE A 304 -15.10 3.63 -10.79
CA ILE A 304 -16.16 3.91 -9.82
C ILE A 304 -17.06 5.04 -10.32
N GLU A 305 -16.50 6.12 -10.87
CA GLU A 305 -17.27 7.21 -11.49
C GLU A 305 -18.18 6.70 -12.60
N LYS A 306 -17.69 5.81 -13.49
CA LYS A 306 -18.49 5.20 -14.56
C LYS A 306 -19.62 4.34 -14.01
N ILE A 307 -19.36 3.54 -12.97
CA ILE A 307 -20.38 2.72 -12.30
C ILE A 307 -21.47 3.63 -11.73
N TYR A 308 -21.08 4.71 -11.09
CA TYR A 308 -22.00 5.66 -10.45
C TYR A 308 -22.84 6.43 -11.47
N ALA A 309 -22.20 6.93 -12.54
CA ALA A 309 -22.89 7.61 -13.64
C ALA A 309 -23.94 6.69 -14.30
N LYS A 310 -23.61 5.41 -14.48
CA LYS A 310 -24.54 4.40 -15.01
C LYS A 310 -25.75 4.17 -14.08
N LYS A 311 -25.50 4.11 -12.74
CA LYS A 311 -26.58 3.97 -11.74
C LYS A 311 -27.52 5.17 -11.76
N LEU A 312 -26.99 6.40 -11.79
CA LEU A 312 -27.78 7.62 -11.85
C LEU A 312 -28.62 7.71 -13.12
N ALA A 313 -28.06 7.33 -14.27
CA ALA A 313 -28.80 7.27 -15.53
C ALA A 313 -29.96 6.24 -15.48
N ALA A 314 -29.77 5.12 -14.78
CA ALA A 314 -30.80 4.08 -14.64
C ALA A 314 -31.94 4.47 -13.69
N THR A 315 -31.69 5.35 -12.71
CA THR A 315 -32.69 5.83 -11.74
C THR A 315 -33.55 7.01 -12.24
N GLY A 316 -33.29 7.48 -13.46
CA GLY A 316 -34.14 8.51 -14.12
C GLY A 316 -33.97 9.93 -13.52
N HIS A 317 -33.05 10.17 -12.64
CA HIS A 317 -32.84 11.51 -12.04
C HIS A 317 -31.82 12.40 -12.76
N PHE A 318 -31.27 11.94 -13.88
CA PHE A 318 -30.36 12.75 -14.70
C PHE A 318 -30.57 12.47 -16.19
N SER A 319 -31.05 13.48 -16.94
CA SER A 319 -30.95 13.50 -18.39
C SER A 319 -29.61 14.12 -18.77
N PRO A 320 -28.71 13.42 -19.49
CA PRO A 320 -27.48 13.99 -19.96
C PRO A 320 -27.75 14.87 -21.18
N ALA A 321 -28.29 16.07 -20.97
CA ALA A 321 -28.26 17.10 -21.98
C ALA A 321 -26.91 17.84 -21.84
N ASN A 322 -26.06 17.69 -22.85
CA ASN A 322 -24.82 18.41 -23.07
C ASN A 322 -23.72 18.23 -22.03
N GLY A 323 -22.78 17.33 -22.28
CA GLY A 323 -21.32 17.42 -21.99
C GLY A 323 -20.80 18.09 -20.70
N SER A 324 -21.62 18.32 -19.69
CA SER A 324 -21.20 18.93 -18.42
C SER A 324 -21.10 17.89 -17.34
N SER A 325 -19.86 17.65 -16.90
CA SER A 325 -19.50 16.93 -15.70
C SER A 325 -20.20 17.52 -14.45
N PHE A 326 -20.35 16.71 -13.41
CA PHE A 326 -20.98 16.92 -12.10
C PHE A 326 -20.59 18.20 -11.30
N ALA A 327 -20.27 19.32 -11.95
CA ALA A 327 -19.65 20.51 -11.36
C ALA A 327 -20.61 21.71 -11.13
N GLU A 328 -21.93 21.58 -11.31
CA GLU A 328 -22.86 22.72 -11.17
C GLU A 328 -23.95 22.50 -10.13
N VAL A 329 -23.60 22.20 -8.88
CA VAL A 329 -24.53 22.44 -7.76
C VAL A 329 -23.72 22.97 -6.57
N ASN A 330 -23.91 24.25 -6.30
CA ASN A 330 -23.58 25.08 -5.15
C ASN A 330 -22.49 26.14 -5.34
N ASN A 331 -22.87 27.23 -6.04
CA ASN A 331 -22.33 28.55 -5.77
C ASN A 331 -23.51 29.57 -5.71
N ARG A 332 -24.23 29.59 -4.59
CA ARG A 332 -24.98 30.72 -4.14
C ARG A 332 -24.44 31.11 -2.78
N VAL A 333 -23.34 31.85 -2.80
CA VAL A 333 -23.02 32.77 -1.71
C VAL A 333 -23.54 34.13 -2.18
N THR A 334 -24.59 34.59 -1.52
CA THR A 334 -25.10 35.97 -1.62
C THR A 334 -24.07 36.88 -0.98
N ASP A 335 -23.37 37.65 -1.77
CA ASP A 335 -22.69 38.86 -1.27
C ASP A 335 -23.21 40.06 -2.02
N SER A 336 -23.98 40.85 -1.30
CA SER A 336 -24.48 42.13 -1.71
C SER A 336 -23.53 43.21 -1.22
N THR A 337 -22.67 43.75 -2.10
CA THR A 337 -22.25 45.16 -2.02
C THR A 337 -21.71 45.63 -3.36
N ALA A 338 -22.20 46.78 -3.79
CA ALA A 338 -21.92 47.44 -5.06
C ALA A 338 -20.52 48.08 -5.13
N GLY A 339 -19.93 48.10 -6.32
CA GLY A 339 -18.75 48.88 -6.67
C GLY A 339 -18.08 48.44 -7.95
N GLU A 340 -18.35 49.08 -9.06
CA GLU A 340 -17.68 48.94 -10.38
C GLU A 340 -16.33 49.67 -10.44
N PRO A 341 -15.56 49.65 -11.58
CA PRO A 341 -15.25 48.59 -12.55
C PRO A 341 -13.75 48.52 -12.97
N SER A 342 -13.49 47.69 -13.96
CA SER A 342 -12.30 47.57 -14.83
C SER A 342 -11.13 46.68 -14.36
N GLY A 343 -11.08 45.49 -14.97
CA GLY A 343 -9.94 44.59 -15.00
C GLY A 343 -10.30 43.33 -15.76
N VAL A 344 -9.61 43.11 -16.87
CA VAL A 344 -9.79 41.97 -17.77
C VAL A 344 -9.77 40.68 -16.93
N ALA A 345 -10.91 40.07 -16.73
CA ALA A 345 -11.06 38.79 -16.09
C ALA A 345 -10.45 37.73 -17.02
N VAL A 346 -9.29 37.22 -16.66
CA VAL A 346 -8.80 35.97 -17.19
C VAL A 346 -9.77 34.88 -16.75
N VAL A 347 -10.69 34.53 -17.65
CA VAL A 347 -11.61 33.40 -17.46
C VAL A 347 -10.72 32.13 -17.40
N SER A 348 -10.33 31.74 -16.20
CA SER A 348 -9.75 30.44 -15.95
C SER A 348 -10.78 29.39 -16.38
N LYS A 349 -10.45 28.55 -17.34
CA LYS A 349 -11.26 27.40 -17.75
C LYS A 349 -11.73 26.67 -16.48
N PRO A 350 -13.00 26.28 -16.36
CA PRO A 350 -13.47 25.52 -15.21
C PRO A 350 -12.67 24.22 -15.15
N THR A 351 -11.85 24.10 -14.13
CA THR A 351 -11.11 22.85 -13.86
C THR A 351 -12.16 21.83 -13.46
N ILE A 352 -12.41 20.85 -14.33
CA ILE A 352 -13.31 19.74 -14.04
C ILE A 352 -12.78 19.03 -12.80
N ARG A 353 -13.42 19.26 -11.66
CA ARG A 353 -13.06 18.62 -10.40
C ARG A 353 -13.46 17.17 -10.46
N ARG A 354 -12.49 16.25 -10.58
CA ARG A 354 -12.72 14.81 -10.52
C ARG A 354 -13.16 14.42 -9.12
N MET A 355 -14.07 13.46 -9.01
CA MET A 355 -14.47 12.88 -7.73
C MET A 355 -13.26 12.27 -7.03
N LYS A 356 -13.16 12.45 -5.72
CA LYS A 356 -12.22 11.74 -4.87
C LYS A 356 -12.99 10.70 -4.06
N ILE A 357 -12.62 9.45 -4.25
CA ILE A 357 -13.32 8.31 -3.64
C ILE A 357 -12.52 7.79 -2.46
N LEU A 358 -13.21 7.66 -1.33
CA LEU A 358 -12.69 7.07 -0.10
C LEU A 358 -13.41 5.79 0.25
N LEU A 359 -12.69 4.83 0.81
CA LEU A 359 -13.23 3.64 1.44
C LEU A 359 -12.84 3.66 2.91
N SER A 360 -13.77 3.36 3.80
CA SER A 360 -13.53 3.30 5.26
C SER A 360 -14.03 1.98 5.86
N GLY A 361 -13.30 1.49 6.86
CA GLY A 361 -13.66 0.35 7.69
C GLY A 361 -13.82 0.76 9.15
N SER A 362 -14.90 0.29 9.79
CA SER A 362 -15.23 0.73 11.14
C SER A 362 -15.58 -0.44 12.07
N ARG A 363 -15.46 -0.18 13.37
CA ARG A 363 -15.94 -1.07 14.43
C ARG A 363 -17.47 -1.18 14.48
N ASP A 364 -18.20 -0.33 13.74
CA ASP A 364 -19.65 -0.50 13.53
C ASP A 364 -20.00 -1.67 12.60
N ARG A 365 -19.00 -2.49 12.21
CA ARG A 365 -19.10 -3.66 11.32
C ARG A 365 -19.45 -3.31 9.89
N THR A 366 -19.35 -2.05 9.50
CA THR A 366 -19.61 -1.59 8.13
C THR A 366 -18.34 -1.18 7.41
N VAL A 367 -18.35 -1.39 6.10
CA VAL A 367 -17.43 -0.77 5.15
C VAL A 367 -18.21 0.23 4.34
N ARG A 368 -17.72 1.46 4.19
CA ARG A 368 -18.47 2.53 3.51
C ARG A 368 -17.62 3.18 2.43
N LEU A 369 -18.28 3.50 1.33
CA LEU A 369 -17.70 4.20 0.19
C LEU A 369 -18.23 5.64 0.17
N TRP A 370 -17.33 6.62 -0.02
CA TRP A 370 -17.62 8.04 0.09
C TRP A 370 -17.14 8.81 -1.12
N GLU A 371 -17.85 9.88 -1.43
CA GLU A 371 -17.32 10.98 -2.23
C GLU A 371 -16.73 12.04 -1.28
N ALA A 372 -15.42 12.29 -1.38
CA ALA A 372 -14.69 13.02 -0.33
C ALA A 372 -15.00 14.51 -0.27
N PHE A 373 -15.24 15.18 -1.41
CA PHE A 373 -15.51 16.62 -1.42
C PHE A 373 -16.88 16.99 -0.84
N THR A 374 -17.88 16.18 -1.14
CA THR A 374 -19.25 16.41 -0.66
C THR A 374 -19.52 15.74 0.68
N GLY A 375 -18.68 14.76 1.06
CA GLY A 375 -18.90 13.91 2.21
C GLY A 375 -20.07 12.95 2.06
N THR A 376 -20.60 12.79 0.83
CA THR A 376 -21.76 11.93 0.59
C THR A 376 -21.36 10.45 0.63
N GLN A 377 -22.16 9.67 1.36
CA GLN A 377 -22.05 8.23 1.38
C GLN A 377 -22.60 7.64 0.07
N LEU A 378 -21.76 6.92 -0.64
CA LEU A 378 -22.13 6.30 -1.89
C LEU A 378 -22.70 4.89 -1.70
N ILE A 379 -22.06 4.07 -0.87
CA ILE A 379 -22.44 2.67 -0.61
C ILE A 379 -22.11 2.32 0.84
N VAL A 380 -22.96 1.49 1.45
CA VAL A 380 -22.70 0.81 2.73
C VAL A 380 -22.68 -0.68 2.51
N PHE A 381 -21.64 -1.34 2.96
CA PHE A 381 -21.53 -2.79 3.00
C PHE A 381 -21.62 -3.24 4.47
N ALA A 382 -22.78 -3.78 4.87
CA ALA A 382 -23.08 -4.23 6.23
C ALA A 382 -23.13 -5.75 6.27
N SER A 383 -21.98 -6.40 6.09
CA SER A 383 -21.92 -7.87 6.04
C SER A 383 -21.06 -8.47 7.15
N HIS A 384 -20.09 -7.74 7.72
CA HIS A 384 -19.25 -8.24 8.82
C HIS A 384 -20.05 -8.44 10.09
N GLU A 385 -19.71 -9.49 10.84
CA GLU A 385 -20.31 -9.81 12.14
C GLU A 385 -19.59 -9.15 13.31
N ASN A 386 -18.34 -8.71 13.08
CA ASN A 386 -17.52 -8.04 14.08
C ASN A 386 -16.75 -6.85 13.44
N TRP A 387 -15.86 -6.21 14.18
CA TRP A 387 -15.13 -5.02 13.79
C TRP A 387 -14.35 -5.22 12.49
N VAL A 388 -14.47 -4.25 11.58
CA VAL A 388 -13.62 -4.16 10.38
C VAL A 388 -12.32 -3.48 10.78
N ARG A 389 -11.21 -4.14 10.52
CA ARG A 389 -9.86 -3.66 10.90
C ARG A 389 -9.16 -2.96 9.76
N GLU A 390 -9.26 -3.52 8.57
CA GLU A 390 -8.55 -3.01 7.40
C GLU A 390 -9.43 -3.07 6.16
N VAL A 391 -9.29 -2.08 5.29
CA VAL A 391 -9.96 -2.04 3.98
C VAL A 391 -8.97 -1.70 2.88
N ARG A 392 -9.15 -2.28 1.70
CA ARG A 392 -8.34 -2.02 0.50
C ARG A 392 -9.22 -2.03 -0.74
N PHE A 393 -8.84 -1.23 -1.75
CA PHE A 393 -9.41 -1.36 -3.08
C PHE A 393 -8.71 -2.46 -3.86
N HIS A 394 -9.48 -3.27 -4.57
CA HIS A 394 -8.92 -4.18 -5.56
C HIS A 394 -8.34 -3.38 -6.74
N PRO A 395 -7.21 -3.79 -7.35
CA PRO A 395 -6.58 -3.06 -8.46
C PRO A 395 -7.50 -2.76 -9.65
N SER A 396 -8.51 -3.61 -9.90
CA SER A 396 -9.50 -3.39 -10.97
C SER A 396 -10.43 -2.19 -10.73
N GLY A 397 -10.53 -1.66 -9.51
CA GLY A 397 -11.48 -0.62 -9.13
C GLY A 397 -12.96 -1.05 -9.05
N LYS A 398 -13.26 -2.34 -9.30
CA LYS A 398 -14.61 -2.87 -9.22
C LYS A 398 -14.97 -3.40 -7.84
N TYR A 399 -13.97 -3.83 -7.09
CA TYR A 399 -14.16 -4.50 -5.81
C TYR A 399 -13.46 -3.75 -4.67
N ALA A 400 -14.08 -3.81 -3.50
CA ALA A 400 -13.50 -3.45 -2.22
C ALA A 400 -13.25 -4.72 -1.40
N LEU A 401 -12.15 -4.74 -0.66
CA LEU A 401 -11.79 -5.83 0.22
C LEU A 401 -11.77 -5.33 1.66
N SER A 402 -12.11 -6.20 2.60
CA SER A 402 -12.03 -5.91 4.02
C SER A 402 -11.56 -7.13 4.81
N ALA A 403 -10.87 -6.86 5.91
CA ALA A 403 -10.48 -7.83 6.91
C ALA A 403 -11.14 -7.48 8.25
N GLY A 404 -11.64 -8.49 8.96
CA GLY A 404 -12.41 -8.28 10.17
C GLY A 404 -12.05 -9.18 11.34
N GLU A 405 -12.52 -8.79 12.53
CA GLU A 405 -12.42 -9.59 13.75
C GLU A 405 -13.40 -10.78 13.78
N ASP A 406 -14.22 -10.94 12.75
CA ASP A 406 -15.02 -12.14 12.50
C ASP A 406 -14.22 -13.27 11.85
N LYS A 407 -12.88 -13.14 11.74
CA LYS A 407 -11.93 -14.08 11.13
C LYS A 407 -12.10 -14.22 9.62
N THR A 408 -12.86 -13.34 8.99
CA THR A 408 -13.15 -13.38 7.56
C THR A 408 -12.44 -12.28 6.79
N ILE A 409 -12.17 -12.56 5.51
CA ILE A 409 -11.85 -11.57 4.51
C ILE A 409 -13.02 -11.54 3.54
N ARG A 410 -13.56 -10.34 3.29
CA ARG A 410 -14.74 -10.16 2.42
C ARG A 410 -14.40 -9.33 1.20
N VAL A 411 -15.01 -9.70 0.08
CA VAL A 411 -14.89 -9.00 -1.20
C VAL A 411 -16.27 -8.47 -1.59
N PHE A 412 -16.35 -7.17 -1.77
CA PHE A 412 -17.59 -6.47 -2.11
C PHE A 412 -17.51 -5.97 -3.54
N ASP A 413 -18.55 -6.20 -4.32
CA ASP A 413 -18.73 -5.60 -5.64
C ASP A 413 -19.34 -4.20 -5.50
N ILE A 414 -18.64 -3.20 -6.00
CA ILE A 414 -19.05 -1.79 -5.94
C ILE A 414 -20.26 -1.53 -6.86
N GLU A 415 -20.40 -2.25 -7.97
CA GLU A 415 -21.54 -2.07 -8.86
C GLU A 415 -22.84 -2.57 -8.23
N SER A 416 -22.84 -3.78 -7.68
CA SER A 416 -24.05 -4.36 -7.05
C SER A 416 -24.26 -3.93 -5.60
N GLY A 417 -23.22 -3.49 -4.91
CA GLY A 417 -23.27 -3.18 -3.49
C GLY A 417 -23.33 -4.42 -2.59
N ARG A 418 -22.96 -5.60 -3.10
CA ARG A 418 -23.10 -6.90 -2.40
C ARG A 418 -21.75 -7.52 -2.09
N CYS A 419 -21.72 -8.34 -1.04
CA CYS A 419 -20.61 -9.24 -0.80
C CYS A 419 -20.66 -10.37 -1.83
N VAL A 420 -19.63 -10.48 -2.67
CA VAL A 420 -19.53 -11.51 -3.73
C VAL A 420 -18.69 -12.70 -3.31
N ARG A 421 -17.82 -12.52 -2.31
CA ARG A 421 -17.00 -13.60 -1.78
C ARG A 421 -16.65 -13.36 -0.32
N THR A 422 -16.68 -14.43 0.46
CA THR A 422 -16.18 -14.48 1.83
C THR A 422 -15.15 -15.59 1.91
N LEU A 423 -13.98 -15.28 2.46
CA LEU A 423 -13.02 -16.29 2.89
C LEU A 423 -13.29 -16.54 4.38
N ASP A 424 -14.10 -17.56 4.64
CA ASP A 424 -14.41 -17.99 6.01
C ASP A 424 -13.19 -18.66 6.61
N GLU A 425 -12.96 -18.43 7.89
CA GLU A 425 -11.78 -18.97 8.60
C GLU A 425 -10.46 -18.67 7.91
N ALA A 426 -10.33 -17.48 7.31
CA ALA A 426 -9.09 -17.03 6.69
C ALA A 426 -7.90 -17.11 7.66
N HIS A 427 -8.18 -16.93 8.94
CA HIS A 427 -7.27 -17.11 10.07
C HIS A 427 -7.97 -17.84 11.21
N SER A 428 -7.21 -18.55 12.05
CA SER A 428 -7.76 -19.20 13.26
C SER A 428 -8.24 -18.19 14.31
N HIS A 429 -7.78 -16.93 14.22
CA HIS A 429 -8.16 -15.80 15.07
C HIS A 429 -8.45 -14.54 14.21
N PHE A 430 -8.67 -13.39 14.84
CA PHE A 430 -8.99 -12.13 14.15
C PHE A 430 -7.98 -11.77 13.07
N VAL A 431 -8.47 -11.31 11.92
CA VAL A 431 -7.64 -10.74 10.85
C VAL A 431 -7.40 -9.27 11.18
N THR A 432 -6.13 -8.90 11.31
CA THR A 432 -5.74 -7.55 11.75
C THR A 432 -5.38 -6.65 10.60
N CYS A 433 -4.86 -7.21 9.52
CA CYS A 433 -4.32 -6.45 8.39
C CYS A 433 -4.49 -7.19 7.07
N LEU A 434 -4.53 -6.41 5.99
CA LEU A 434 -4.76 -6.86 4.63
C LEU A 434 -4.00 -5.97 3.66
N ASP A 435 -3.36 -6.55 2.65
CA ASP A 435 -2.83 -5.78 1.52
C ASP A 435 -3.06 -6.52 0.19
N VAL A 436 -3.06 -5.75 -0.90
CA VAL A 436 -3.30 -6.25 -2.25
C VAL A 436 -2.13 -5.89 -3.14
N HIS A 437 -1.57 -6.89 -3.81
CA HIS A 437 -0.44 -6.65 -4.69
C HIS A 437 -0.86 -5.76 -5.88
N PRO A 438 -0.08 -4.72 -6.22
CA PRO A 438 -0.49 -3.73 -7.23
C PRO A 438 -0.62 -4.27 -8.65
N SER A 439 0.14 -5.31 -9.01
CA SER A 439 0.20 -5.86 -10.38
C SER A 439 -0.05 -7.36 -10.47
N LEU A 440 0.23 -8.13 -9.40
CA LEU A 440 -0.01 -9.58 -9.38
C LEU A 440 -1.37 -9.90 -8.75
N PRO A 441 -2.01 -11.02 -9.13
CA PRO A 441 -3.27 -11.45 -8.56
C PRO A 441 -3.06 -12.10 -7.18
N LEU A 442 -2.49 -11.35 -6.25
CA LEU A 442 -2.16 -11.80 -4.90
C LEU A 442 -2.71 -10.84 -3.86
N ILE A 443 -3.15 -11.42 -2.74
CA ILE A 443 -3.56 -10.71 -1.54
C ILE A 443 -2.82 -11.31 -0.37
N VAL A 444 -2.49 -10.51 0.61
CA VAL A 444 -1.88 -10.97 1.86
C VAL A 444 -2.73 -10.52 3.04
N SER A 445 -2.83 -11.37 4.04
CA SER A 445 -3.47 -11.07 5.31
C SER A 445 -2.60 -11.49 6.48
N GLY A 446 -2.70 -10.77 7.58
CA GLY A 446 -2.07 -11.11 8.85
C GLY A 446 -3.10 -11.16 9.97
N GLY A 447 -2.86 -12.00 10.97
CA GLY A 447 -3.79 -12.20 12.07
C GLY A 447 -3.15 -12.23 13.44
N ILE A 448 -4.02 -12.26 14.46
CA ILE A 448 -3.61 -12.47 15.87
C ILE A 448 -3.03 -13.87 16.08
N ASP A 449 -3.31 -14.81 15.20
CA ASP A 449 -2.75 -16.17 15.19
C ASP A 449 -1.25 -16.20 14.81
N LYS A 450 -0.62 -15.04 14.56
CA LYS A 450 0.80 -14.87 14.22
C LYS A 450 1.17 -15.45 12.85
N ILE A 451 0.19 -15.70 12.01
CA ILE A 451 0.36 -16.26 10.67
C ILE A 451 0.12 -15.16 9.64
N ILE A 452 0.90 -15.19 8.57
CA ILE A 452 0.65 -14.39 7.38
C ILE A 452 0.21 -15.35 6.29
N ASN A 453 -0.97 -15.12 5.73
CA ASN A 453 -1.49 -15.92 4.63
C ASN A 453 -1.43 -15.14 3.31
N VAL A 454 -0.86 -15.77 2.29
CA VAL A 454 -0.83 -15.24 0.92
C VAL A 454 -1.89 -15.99 0.11
N TRP A 455 -2.80 -15.25 -0.51
CA TRP A 455 -3.93 -15.76 -1.26
C TRP A 455 -3.74 -15.51 -2.74
N GLU A 456 -4.02 -16.51 -3.55
CA GLU A 456 -4.04 -16.36 -5.00
C GLU A 456 -5.44 -15.95 -5.46
N CYS A 457 -5.51 -14.97 -6.37
CA CYS A 457 -6.73 -14.51 -6.98
C CYS A 457 -6.89 -15.20 -8.36
N ILE A 458 -7.96 -15.96 -8.53
CA ILE A 458 -8.23 -16.75 -9.73
C ILE A 458 -9.64 -16.39 -10.27
#